data_fb785d73b5256e8bc80cfdf5a1461b74
#
_entry.id   fb785d73b5256e8bc80cfdf5a1461b74
#
_cell.length_a   1.000
_cell.length_b   1.000
_cell.length_c   1.000
_cell.angle_alpha   90.00
_cell.angle_beta   90.00
_cell.angle_gamma   90.00
#
_symmetry.space_group_name_H-M   'P 1'
#
loop_
_entity.id
_entity.type
_entity.pdbx_description
1 polymer ?
#
loop_
_entity_poly.entity_id
_entity_poly.type
_entity_poly.pdbx_seq_one_letter_code
_entity_poly.pdbx_strand_id
1 'polypeptide(L)' 'MSRARDVVDVVARALASRPDEVEVDEFDRRDQTIIELTMAPGDLGRVIGRQGRTASAVRTLAAAAGELDGLRVSVDFRDD' A
#
# COMPACT_ATOMS: atom_id res chain seq x y z
N MET A 1 -4.88 7.06 11.68
CA MET A 1 -4.67 6.21 10.50
C MET A 1 -5.64 6.60 9.42
N SER A 2 -5.16 6.68 8.19
CA SER A 2 -5.97 7.15 7.07
C SER A 2 -6.73 5.99 6.42
N ARG A 3 -7.76 6.32 5.65
CA ARG A 3 -8.46 5.34 4.82
C ARG A 3 -7.51 4.73 3.78
N ALA A 4 -6.59 5.53 3.25
CA ALA A 4 -5.61 5.04 2.28
C ALA A 4 -4.74 3.94 2.89
N ARG A 5 -4.26 4.14 4.11
CA ARG A 5 -3.47 3.12 4.81
C ARG A 5 -4.28 1.86 5.02
N ASP A 6 -5.54 2.00 5.43
CA ASP A 6 -6.40 0.85 5.68
C ASP A 6 -6.64 0.04 4.40
N VAL A 7 -6.83 0.72 3.28
CA VAL A 7 -7.00 0.05 1.98
C VAL A 7 -5.76 -0.76 1.64
N VAL A 8 -4.57 -0.16 1.76
CA VAL A 8 -3.32 -0.85 1.45
C VAL A 8 -3.14 -2.06 2.37
N ASP A 9 -3.43 -1.90 3.66
CA ASP A 9 -3.30 -2.98 4.63
C ASP A 9 -4.21 -4.16 4.30
N VAL A 10 -5.48 -3.90 4.03
CA VAL A 10 -6.45 -4.95 3.71
C VAL A 10 -6.05 -5.71 2.45
N VAL A 11 -5.67 -4.99 1.39
CA VAL A 11 -5.31 -5.63 0.12
C VAL A 11 -4.03 -6.42 0.27
N ALA A 12 -3.02 -5.87 0.93
CA ALA A 12 -1.74 -6.55 1.10
C ALA A 12 -1.89 -7.84 1.90
N ARG A 13 -2.65 -7.79 3.00
CA ARG A 13 -2.88 -8.99 3.81
C ARG A 13 -3.69 -10.05 3.08
N ALA A 14 -4.62 -9.61 2.23
CA ALA A 14 -5.43 -10.55 1.43
C ALA A 14 -4.59 -11.30 0.41
N LEU A 15 -3.54 -10.66 -0.13
CA LEU A 15 -2.70 -11.24 -1.18
C LEU A 15 -1.45 -11.94 -0.65
N ALA A 16 -1.00 -11.60 0.56
CA ALA A 16 0.24 -12.14 1.11
C ALA A 16 0.11 -13.63 1.45
N SER A 17 1.19 -14.38 1.25
CA SER A 17 1.26 -15.74 1.77
C SER A 17 1.54 -15.74 3.27
N ARG A 18 2.15 -14.68 3.78
CA ARG A 18 2.44 -14.47 5.20
C ARG A 18 1.87 -13.14 5.66
N PRO A 19 0.54 -13.06 5.84
CA PRO A 19 -0.11 -11.80 6.16
C PRO A 19 0.32 -11.19 7.50
N ASP A 20 0.77 -12.01 8.43
CA ASP A 20 1.27 -11.54 9.72
C ASP A 20 2.60 -10.80 9.60
N GLU A 21 3.29 -10.90 8.45
CA GLU A 21 4.52 -10.16 8.20
C GLU A 21 4.32 -8.90 7.35
N VAL A 22 3.07 -8.57 7.04
CA VAL A 22 2.77 -7.33 6.34
C VAL A 22 2.87 -6.16 7.31
N GLU A 23 3.65 -5.14 6.92
CA GLU A 23 3.76 -3.90 7.67
C GLU A 23 3.38 -2.74 6.77
N VAL A 24 2.53 -1.87 7.26
CA VAL A 24 2.10 -0.68 6.52
C VAL A 24 2.36 0.53 7.41
N ASP A 25 3.26 1.39 6.95
CA ASP A 25 3.61 2.62 7.64
C ASP A 25 3.05 3.81 6.89
N GLU A 26 2.66 4.82 7.62
CA GLU A 26 2.13 6.06 7.07
C GLU A 26 2.91 7.22 7.66
N PHE A 27 3.41 8.10 6.81
CA PHE A 27 4.05 9.32 7.27
C PHE A 27 3.82 10.44 6.28
N ASP A 28 3.88 11.66 6.80
CA ASP A 28 3.66 12.85 6.00
C ASP A 28 4.99 13.45 5.60
N ARG A 29 5.07 13.90 4.35
CA ARG A 29 6.22 14.61 3.84
C ARG A 29 5.70 15.81 3.05
N ARG A 30 5.89 17.01 3.61
CA ARG A 30 5.35 18.25 3.05
C ARG A 30 3.83 18.14 2.96
N ASP A 31 3.26 18.27 1.77
CA ASP A 31 1.81 18.18 1.57
C ASP A 31 1.40 16.84 0.95
N GLN A 32 2.21 15.80 1.19
CA GLN A 32 1.95 14.46 0.67
C GLN A 32 1.98 13.44 1.80
N THR A 33 1.07 12.47 1.74
CA THR A 33 1.07 11.33 2.65
C THR A 33 1.69 10.13 1.92
N ILE A 34 2.70 9.52 2.54
CA ILE A 34 3.40 8.37 2.00
C ILE A 34 2.94 7.14 2.74
N ILE A 35 2.46 6.15 2.01
CA ILE A 35 2.13 4.84 2.57
C ILE A 35 3.22 3.87 2.11
N GLU A 36 3.94 3.31 3.07
CA GLU A 36 5.03 2.39 2.78
C GLU A 36 4.61 0.99 3.15
N LEU A 37 4.60 0.10 2.18
CA LEU A 37 4.22 -1.29 2.36
C LEU A 37 5.46 -2.17 2.33
N THR A 38 5.68 -2.92 3.41
CA THR A 38 6.75 -3.90 3.52
C THR A 38 6.13 -5.28 3.70
N MET A 39 6.65 -6.25 2.97
CA MET A 39 6.15 -7.62 3.02
C MET A 39 7.31 -8.59 3.26
N ALA A 40 6.95 -9.82 3.61
CA ALA A 40 7.94 -10.88 3.77
C ALA A 40 8.71 -11.10 2.47
N PRO A 41 9.96 -11.52 2.55
CA PRO A 41 10.75 -11.83 1.36
C PRO A 41 10.00 -12.79 0.43
N GLY A 42 9.93 -12.45 -0.84
CA GLY A 42 9.25 -13.25 -1.85
C GLY A 42 7.76 -12.98 -2.00
N ASP A 43 7.15 -12.19 -1.10
CA ASP A 43 5.71 -11.92 -1.16
C ASP A 43 5.36 -10.69 -1.98
N LEU A 44 6.31 -9.79 -2.18
CA LEU A 44 6.03 -8.52 -2.86
C LEU A 44 5.45 -8.71 -4.26
N GLY A 45 5.91 -9.72 -4.98
CA GLY A 45 5.40 -10.02 -6.30
C GLY A 45 3.90 -10.28 -6.35
N ARG A 46 3.31 -10.75 -5.24
CA ARG A 46 1.87 -10.98 -5.17
C ARG A 46 1.07 -9.68 -5.20
N VAL A 47 1.64 -8.61 -4.65
CA VAL A 47 0.99 -7.29 -4.65
C VAL A 47 1.32 -6.52 -5.91
N ILE A 48 2.53 -6.70 -6.46
CA ILE A 48 2.89 -6.05 -7.71
C ILE A 48 2.03 -6.60 -8.85
N GLY A 49 1.92 -7.93 -8.91
CA GLY A 49 1.10 -8.58 -9.92
C GLY A 49 1.76 -8.59 -11.29
N ARG A 50 1.10 -9.27 -12.23
CA ARG A 50 1.61 -9.37 -13.60
C ARG A 50 1.65 -8.00 -14.26
N GLN A 51 2.80 -7.61 -14.76
CA GLN A 51 3.03 -6.32 -15.42
C GLN A 51 2.69 -5.11 -14.54
N GLY A 52 2.75 -5.30 -13.23
CA GLY A 52 2.47 -4.22 -12.29
C GLY A 52 1.01 -3.81 -12.18
N ARG A 53 0.09 -4.62 -12.69
CA ARG A 53 -1.34 -4.23 -12.72
C ARG A 53 -1.96 -4.14 -11.34
N THR A 54 -1.62 -5.07 -10.44
CA THR A 54 -2.13 -5.03 -9.08
C THR A 54 -1.57 -3.83 -8.33
N ALA A 55 -0.27 -3.56 -8.47
CA ALA A 55 0.33 -2.37 -7.85
C ALA A 55 -0.34 -1.09 -8.33
N SER A 56 -0.61 -1.00 -9.64
CA SER A 56 -1.28 0.16 -10.20
C SER A 56 -2.69 0.31 -9.63
N ALA A 57 -3.43 -0.78 -9.49
CA ALA A 57 -4.77 -0.77 -8.90
C ALA A 57 -4.72 -0.35 -7.43
N VAL A 58 -3.75 -0.84 -6.67
CA VAL A 58 -3.58 -0.47 -5.27
C VAL A 58 -3.31 1.03 -5.15
N ARG A 59 -2.45 1.58 -5.99
CA ARG A 59 -2.15 3.00 -6.00
C ARG A 59 -3.39 3.83 -6.31
N THR A 60 -4.19 3.40 -7.28
CA THR A 60 -5.42 4.09 -7.64
C THR A 60 -6.42 4.08 -6.49
N LEU A 61 -6.61 2.92 -5.86
CA LEU A 61 -7.52 2.81 -4.72
C LEU A 61 -7.06 3.63 -3.53
N ALA A 62 -5.76 3.60 -3.24
CA ALA A 62 -5.21 4.37 -2.13
C ALA A 62 -5.36 5.87 -2.38
N ALA A 63 -5.12 6.32 -3.61
CA ALA A 63 -5.28 7.72 -3.96
C ALA A 63 -6.75 8.17 -3.81
N ALA A 64 -7.69 7.35 -4.27
CA ALA A 64 -9.11 7.66 -4.15
C ALA A 64 -9.54 7.71 -2.68
N ALA A 65 -9.09 6.76 -1.87
CA ALA A 65 -9.37 6.75 -0.45
C ALA A 65 -8.77 7.98 0.25
N GLY A 66 -7.57 8.36 -0.17
CA GLY A 66 -6.89 9.54 0.37
C GLY A 66 -7.66 10.82 0.08
N GLU A 67 -8.26 10.93 -1.10
CA GLU A 67 -9.06 12.11 -1.45
C GLU A 67 -10.23 12.30 -0.50
N LEU A 68 -10.82 11.22 -0.02
CA LEU A 68 -11.92 11.32 0.95
C LEU A 68 -11.45 11.92 2.28
N ASP A 69 -10.17 11.83 2.58
CA ASP A 69 -9.56 12.40 3.78
C ASP A 69 -8.85 13.73 3.48
N GLY A 70 -8.98 14.25 2.27
CA GLY A 70 -8.30 15.46 1.87
C GLY A 70 -6.79 15.31 1.74
N LEU A 71 -6.30 14.09 1.46
CA LEU A 71 -4.88 13.77 1.40
C LEU A 71 -4.43 13.49 -0.02
N ARG A 72 -3.19 13.86 -0.30
CA ARG A 72 -2.49 13.46 -1.52
C ARG A 72 -1.59 12.29 -1.15
N VAL A 73 -1.90 11.10 -1.68
CA VAL A 73 -1.29 9.84 -1.24
C VAL A 73 -0.41 9.26 -2.33
N SER A 74 0.77 8.78 -1.93
CA SER A 74 1.58 7.90 -2.76
C SER A 74 1.88 6.61 -1.99
N VAL A 75 2.10 5.51 -2.71
CA VAL A 75 2.35 4.20 -2.12
C VAL A 75 3.70 3.71 -2.61
N ASP A 76 4.57 3.37 -1.66
CA ASP A 76 5.86 2.77 -1.91
C ASP A 76 5.83 1.30 -1.50
N PHE A 77 6.32 0.44 -2.39
CA PHE A 77 6.40 -0.99 -2.11
C PHE A 77 7.84 -1.34 -1.77
N ARG A 78 8.04 -2.01 -0.64
CA ARG A 78 9.37 -2.39 -0.19
C ARG A 78 9.47 -3.89 0.00
N ASP A 79 10.61 -4.42 -0.41
CA ASP A 79 10.97 -5.82 -0.20
C ASP A 79 12.00 -5.85 0.93
N ASP A 80 11.73 -6.69 1.89
CA ASP A 80 12.58 -6.75 3.07
C ASP A 80 13.68 -7.79 2.93
#